data_f3e7f42ffb1b039375c5192e73307c13
#
_entry.id   f3e7f42ffb1b039375c5192e73307c13
#
_cell.length_a   1.000
_cell.length_b   1.000
_cell.length_c   1.000
_cell.angle_alpha   90.00
_cell.angle_beta   90.00
_cell.angle_gamma   90.00
#
_symmetry.space_group_name_H-M   'P 1'
#
loop_
_entity.id
_entity.type
_entity.pdbx_description
1 polymer ?
#
loop_
_entity_poly.entity_id
_entity_poly.type
_entity_poly.pdbx_seq_one_letter_code
_entity_poly.pdbx_strand_id
1 'polypeptide(L)'
;MSPIAVPTAAESTTSDLTTNGIATSVTKTAPSLLTDIPTANGTANRIPDNLTNGSTTSNGAASSLAELDASRLTTTLTKDPRPVPAPNSPEVMSQKVCTDHMIQARWTASSGWDAPSLQPYGPLSLMPTASVLHYATECFEGMKLYRGFDGRLRLFRPRLNCNRMLVSTNRIALPAFAPPELLKLIVALCARDGPKWLPKDRPGAFLYIRPTMIASDSALGVQRPREALLFIILCCFPSLDARTAAAGGAGMRLLASCDDTVRAWPGGFGYAKVGANYGPSLVAQGEARALGYDQILWLFGERCGVTEAGASNFFVVWRTPGGKVQLVTAPLDERIILDGVTRRSVLELARERLEKGGCGDLAPLEVVERKFDMFEIEEAVREGRLVEAFAVGTAFFIASVELINFRGKDLKVPMAEGDSGTYAKVIKTWLRNIMWGKEQHKWGYVIEEE
;
A
#
# COMPACT_ATOMS: atom_id res chain seq x y z
N MET A 1 15.41 -42.32 8.25
CA MET A 1 16.57 -41.52 7.84
C MET A 1 16.76 -40.43 8.89
N SER A 2 17.90 -40.47 9.56
CA SER A 2 18.19 -39.75 10.80
C SER A 2 18.28 -38.22 10.64
N PRO A 3 18.01 -37.41 11.67
CA PRO A 3 18.11 -35.96 11.62
C PRO A 3 19.57 -35.52 11.82
N ILE A 4 19.95 -34.45 11.09
CA ILE A 4 21.26 -33.79 11.14
C ILE A 4 21.28 -32.87 12.36
N ALA A 5 22.30 -33.05 13.22
CA ALA A 5 22.55 -32.28 14.43
C ALA A 5 23.13 -30.87 14.11
N VAL A 6 22.69 -29.89 14.88
CA VAL A 6 23.22 -28.51 14.93
C VAL A 6 24.37 -28.47 15.95
N PRO A 7 25.54 -27.86 15.68
CA PRO A 7 26.61 -27.72 16.66
C PRO A 7 26.35 -26.61 17.66
N THR A 8 26.56 -26.91 18.93
CA THR A 8 26.59 -26.01 20.07
C THR A 8 27.83 -25.12 20.07
N ALA A 9 27.66 -23.87 20.46
CA ALA A 9 28.73 -22.87 20.62
C ALA A 9 29.66 -23.22 21.79
N ALA A 10 30.96 -23.05 21.55
CA ALA A 10 32.03 -23.20 22.54
C ALA A 10 32.24 -21.87 23.31
N GLU A 11 32.41 -22.03 24.62
CA GLU A 11 32.83 -20.99 25.56
C GLU A 11 34.21 -20.40 25.19
N SER A 12 34.35 -19.09 25.24
CA SER A 12 35.66 -18.40 25.16
C SER A 12 35.95 -17.71 26.50
N THR A 13 37.08 -18.13 27.01
CA THR A 13 37.74 -17.66 28.24
C THR A 13 38.20 -16.22 28.11
N THR A 14 38.02 -15.50 29.22
CA THR A 14 38.57 -14.16 29.51
C THR A 14 40.11 -14.19 29.63
N SER A 15 40.80 -13.20 29.04
CA SER A 15 42.14 -12.80 29.46
C SER A 15 42.21 -11.28 29.53
N ASP A 16 42.56 -10.82 30.75
CA ASP A 16 42.91 -9.45 31.09
C ASP A 16 44.13 -8.94 30.31
N LEU A 17 44.08 -7.69 29.87
CA LEU A 17 45.26 -6.88 29.58
C LEU A 17 45.03 -5.43 30.06
N THR A 18 45.89 -5.07 31.01
CA THR A 18 45.99 -3.80 31.70
C THR A 18 46.42 -2.61 30.83
N THR A 19 45.76 -1.51 31.11
CA THR A 19 46.15 -0.08 31.11
C THR A 19 47.48 0.35 30.50
N ASN A 20 47.43 1.37 29.63
CA ASN A 20 48.25 2.58 29.79
C ASN A 20 47.60 3.78 29.10
N GLY A 21 47.39 4.86 29.88
CA GLY A 21 46.76 6.09 29.47
C GLY A 21 47.70 7.05 28.75
N ILE A 22 47.16 7.89 27.91
CA ILE A 22 47.61 9.26 27.67
C ILE A 22 46.38 10.14 27.42
N ALA A 23 46.15 11.06 28.35
CA ALA A 23 45.23 12.15 28.24
C ALA A 23 45.82 13.30 27.43
N THR A 24 45.15 13.75 26.38
CA THR A 24 45.39 15.09 25.84
C THR A 24 44.02 15.76 25.63
N SER A 25 43.76 16.71 26.50
CA SER A 25 42.67 17.67 26.43
C SER A 25 42.92 18.66 25.27
N VAL A 26 41.95 18.80 24.36
CA VAL A 26 41.88 19.96 23.47
C VAL A 26 40.47 20.53 23.58
N THR A 27 40.31 21.52 24.41
CA THR A 27 39.19 22.46 24.42
C THR A 27 39.33 23.38 23.21
N LYS A 28 38.37 23.33 22.28
CA LYS A 28 38.13 24.43 21.35
C LYS A 28 36.69 24.88 21.45
N THR A 29 36.54 26.06 22.05
CA THR A 29 35.40 26.94 22.05
C THR A 29 35.03 27.32 20.62
N ALA A 30 33.78 27.08 20.23
CA ALA A 30 33.18 27.68 19.03
C ALA A 30 32.42 28.96 19.41
N PRO A 31 32.49 30.03 18.61
CA PRO A 31 31.80 31.28 18.91
C PRO A 31 30.32 31.18 18.50
N SER A 32 29.46 31.64 19.40
CA SER A 32 28.04 31.90 19.18
C SER A 32 27.86 33.07 18.19
N LEU A 33 27.18 32.83 17.10
CA LEU A 33 26.57 33.91 16.27
C LEU A 33 25.05 33.67 16.26
N LEU A 34 24.39 34.25 17.24
CA LEU A 34 22.96 34.59 17.16
C LEU A 34 22.87 35.93 16.44
N THR A 35 22.30 35.94 15.26
CA THR A 35 21.75 37.15 14.66
C THR A 35 20.34 36.87 14.16
N ASP A 36 19.45 37.73 14.57
CA ASP A 36 18.03 37.80 14.38
C ASP A 36 17.54 37.50 12.98
N ILE A 37 16.52 36.62 12.87
CA ILE A 37 15.70 36.44 11.68
C ILE A 37 14.31 37.02 12.00
N PRO A 38 13.81 38.00 11.23
CA PRO A 38 12.48 38.57 11.46
C PRO A 38 11.37 37.59 11.11
N THR A 39 10.36 37.52 11.94
CA THR A 39 9.07 36.88 11.66
C THR A 39 8.37 37.60 10.52
N ALA A 40 8.21 36.94 9.37
CA ALA A 40 7.35 37.37 8.28
C ALA A 40 6.16 36.42 8.16
N ASN A 41 4.99 37.00 8.21
CA ASN A 41 3.66 36.45 8.07
C ASN A 41 3.48 35.55 6.84
N GLY A 42 2.57 34.61 6.98
CA GLY A 42 2.22 33.56 6.04
C GLY A 42 1.91 34.04 4.61
N THR A 43 2.50 33.27 3.70
CA THR A 43 1.94 33.03 2.36
C THR A 43 2.23 31.58 2.00
N ALA A 44 1.15 30.87 1.66
CA ALA A 44 1.21 29.50 1.19
C ALA A 44 2.15 29.40 -0.02
N ASN A 45 3.26 28.70 0.10
CA ASN A 45 4.11 28.33 -1.02
C ASN A 45 3.34 27.34 -1.92
N ARG A 46 2.63 27.88 -2.91
CA ARG A 46 2.26 27.13 -4.11
C ARG A 46 3.55 26.75 -4.82
N ILE A 47 3.79 25.45 -4.97
CA ILE A 47 4.75 24.93 -5.95
C ILE A 47 4.23 25.38 -7.31
N PRO A 48 5.05 26.01 -8.17
CA PRO A 48 4.60 26.41 -9.50
C PRO A 48 4.25 25.18 -10.31
N ASP A 49 3.07 25.18 -10.93
CA ASP A 49 2.61 24.22 -11.93
C ASP A 49 3.37 24.34 -13.29
N ASN A 50 4.63 24.72 -13.29
CA ASN A 50 5.44 24.89 -14.47
C ASN A 50 6.64 23.92 -14.47
N LEU A 51 6.36 22.64 -14.67
CA LEU A 51 7.30 21.71 -15.32
C LEU A 51 6.74 21.30 -16.70
N THR A 52 6.25 22.26 -17.45
CA THR A 52 6.13 22.16 -18.90
C THR A 52 7.38 22.76 -19.50
N ASN A 53 8.19 21.90 -20.13
CA ASN A 53 9.15 22.17 -21.20
C ASN A 53 9.79 23.57 -21.23
N GLY A 54 11.08 23.63 -20.85
CA GLY A 54 11.96 24.70 -21.30
C GLY A 54 11.99 24.74 -22.83
N SER A 55 11.26 25.69 -23.42
CA SER A 55 11.29 26.01 -24.83
C SER A 55 12.56 26.79 -25.10
N THR A 56 13.59 26.15 -25.61
CA THR A 56 14.61 26.80 -26.41
C THR A 56 14.08 26.76 -27.85
N THR A 57 13.82 27.96 -28.38
CA THR A 57 13.49 28.15 -29.79
C THR A 57 14.64 27.68 -30.68
N SER A 58 14.50 26.50 -31.26
CA SER A 58 15.15 26.09 -32.48
C SER A 58 14.05 25.55 -33.42
N ASN A 59 13.89 26.18 -34.57
CA ASN A 59 13.02 25.78 -35.66
C ASN A 59 13.44 24.39 -36.19
N GLY A 60 12.81 23.37 -35.65
CA GLY A 60 12.77 22.01 -36.10
C GLY A 60 11.58 21.38 -35.39
N ALA A 61 10.63 20.81 -36.14
CA ALA A 61 9.47 20.12 -35.55
C ALA A 61 9.97 19.04 -34.61
N ALA A 62 10.03 19.32 -33.32
CA ALA A 62 10.31 18.33 -32.29
C ALA A 62 9.10 17.36 -32.32
N SER A 63 9.30 16.17 -32.88
CA SER A 63 8.29 15.10 -32.76
C SER A 63 8.05 14.88 -31.27
N SER A 64 6.81 15.14 -30.83
CA SER A 64 6.41 14.81 -29.45
C SER A 64 6.66 13.33 -29.21
N LEU A 65 7.27 12.99 -28.04
CA LEU A 65 7.46 11.58 -27.65
C LEU A 65 6.12 10.86 -27.68
N ALA A 66 6.12 9.59 -28.12
CA ALA A 66 4.90 8.79 -28.14
C ALA A 66 4.35 8.58 -26.73
N GLU A 67 3.06 8.87 -26.55
CA GLU A 67 2.36 8.62 -25.29
C GLU A 67 1.91 7.16 -25.18
N LEU A 68 1.62 6.69 -23.94
CA LEU A 68 0.99 5.40 -23.72
C LEU A 68 -0.41 5.41 -24.34
N ASP A 69 -0.65 4.52 -25.30
CA ASP A 69 -1.90 4.44 -26.06
C ASP A 69 -2.40 3.00 -26.10
N ALA A 70 -3.46 2.72 -25.35
CA ALA A 70 -4.07 1.39 -25.27
C ALA A 70 -4.76 0.97 -26.56
N SER A 71 -5.10 1.90 -27.48
CA SER A 71 -5.69 1.55 -28.76
C SER A 71 -4.70 0.82 -29.70
N ARG A 72 -3.39 0.94 -29.40
CA ARG A 72 -2.31 0.25 -30.12
C ARG A 72 -1.99 -1.13 -29.51
N LEU A 73 -2.81 -1.63 -28.58
CA LEU A 73 -2.58 -2.94 -27.96
C LEU A 73 -2.55 -4.05 -28.99
N THR A 74 -1.43 -4.77 -29.02
CA THR A 74 -1.28 -6.00 -29.81
C THR A 74 -1.54 -7.22 -28.93
N THR A 75 -2.09 -8.30 -29.50
CA THR A 75 -2.48 -9.49 -28.74
C THR A 75 -1.83 -10.73 -29.30
N THR A 76 -1.14 -11.48 -28.46
CA THR A 76 -0.61 -12.82 -28.73
C THR A 76 -1.09 -13.76 -27.63
N LEU A 77 -1.97 -14.69 -27.98
CA LEU A 77 -2.52 -15.63 -27.01
C LEU A 77 -1.57 -16.80 -26.75
N THR A 78 -1.63 -17.33 -25.52
CA THR A 78 -0.90 -18.55 -25.18
C THR A 78 -1.47 -19.76 -25.95
N LYS A 79 -0.59 -20.66 -26.38
CA LYS A 79 -0.95 -21.96 -26.95
C LYS A 79 -1.12 -23.05 -25.91
N ASP A 80 -0.68 -22.78 -24.68
CA ASP A 80 -0.70 -23.72 -23.56
C ASP A 80 -1.37 -23.05 -22.33
N PRO A 81 -2.71 -22.96 -22.33
CA PRO A 81 -3.45 -22.34 -21.23
C PRO A 81 -3.40 -23.22 -19.97
N ARG A 82 -3.08 -22.60 -18.83
CA ARG A 82 -2.90 -23.27 -17.55
C ARG A 82 -4.24 -23.68 -16.90
N PRO A 83 -4.27 -24.76 -16.10
CA PRO A 83 -5.45 -25.09 -15.31
C PRO A 83 -5.72 -24.02 -14.23
N VAL A 84 -7.01 -23.80 -13.95
CA VAL A 84 -7.44 -22.90 -12.88
C VAL A 84 -7.43 -23.66 -11.56
N PRO A 85 -6.64 -23.22 -10.56
CA PRO A 85 -6.56 -23.93 -9.28
C PRO A 85 -7.87 -23.85 -8.49
N ALA A 86 -8.05 -24.80 -7.59
CA ALA A 86 -9.17 -24.72 -6.64
C ALA A 86 -8.99 -23.52 -5.69
N PRO A 87 -10.09 -22.85 -5.29
CA PRO A 87 -10.03 -21.76 -4.33
C PRO A 87 -9.34 -22.19 -3.03
N ASN A 88 -8.45 -21.33 -2.52
CA ASN A 88 -7.68 -21.55 -1.30
C ASN A 88 -6.82 -22.84 -1.27
N SER A 89 -6.55 -23.44 -2.44
CA SER A 89 -5.61 -24.57 -2.55
C SER A 89 -4.18 -24.14 -2.13
N PRO A 90 -3.26 -25.08 -1.84
CA PRO A 90 -1.87 -24.75 -1.52
C PRO A 90 -1.19 -23.87 -2.58
N GLU A 91 -1.49 -24.07 -3.86
CA GLU A 91 -0.99 -23.24 -4.95
C GLU A 91 -1.49 -21.80 -4.84
N VAL A 92 -2.79 -21.60 -4.54
CA VAL A 92 -3.38 -20.28 -4.33
C VAL A 92 -2.82 -19.61 -3.07
N MET A 93 -2.66 -20.39 -1.98
CA MET A 93 -2.03 -19.91 -0.73
C MET A 93 -0.58 -19.45 -0.94
N SER A 94 0.14 -20.03 -1.90
CA SER A 94 1.52 -19.63 -2.23
C SER A 94 1.61 -18.25 -2.91
N GLN A 95 0.51 -17.73 -3.47
CA GLN A 95 0.43 -16.46 -4.21
C GLN A 95 1.38 -16.39 -5.43
N LYS A 96 1.75 -17.54 -6.00
CA LYS A 96 2.67 -17.66 -7.16
C LYS A 96 1.94 -17.91 -8.48
N VAL A 97 0.66 -18.26 -8.43
CA VAL A 97 -0.12 -18.60 -9.63
C VAL A 97 -0.67 -17.33 -10.26
N CYS A 98 -0.20 -17.00 -11.45
CA CYS A 98 -0.74 -15.91 -12.28
C CYS A 98 -1.60 -16.49 -13.41
N THR A 99 -2.46 -15.65 -14.02
CA THR A 99 -3.28 -16.01 -15.16
C THR A 99 -2.46 -16.25 -16.42
N ASP A 100 -3.12 -16.63 -17.52
CA ASP A 100 -2.45 -17.07 -18.75
C ASP A 100 -1.65 -15.97 -19.43
N HIS A 101 -2.06 -14.70 -19.28
CA HIS A 101 -1.47 -13.59 -20.00
C HIS A 101 -0.99 -12.48 -19.06
N MET A 102 -0.17 -11.60 -19.63
CA MET A 102 0.29 -10.34 -19.03
C MET A 102 0.31 -9.25 -20.08
N ILE A 103 0.26 -7.99 -19.66
CA ILE A 103 0.51 -6.85 -20.54
C ILE A 103 1.90 -6.30 -20.27
N GLN A 104 2.59 -5.87 -21.33
CA GLN A 104 3.84 -5.12 -21.26
C GLN A 104 3.78 -3.90 -22.19
N ALA A 105 4.44 -2.80 -21.75
CA ALA A 105 4.73 -1.64 -22.58
C ALA A 105 6.09 -1.08 -22.19
N ARG A 106 6.98 -0.92 -23.17
CA ARG A 106 8.30 -0.29 -22.98
C ARG A 106 8.20 1.20 -23.21
N TRP A 107 9.07 1.93 -22.54
CA TRP A 107 9.27 3.36 -22.75
C TRP A 107 10.76 3.66 -22.86
N THR A 108 11.12 4.54 -23.78
CA THR A 108 12.47 5.10 -23.85
C THR A 108 12.44 6.63 -23.87
N ALA A 109 13.50 7.24 -23.36
CA ALA A 109 13.64 8.70 -23.38
C ALA A 109 13.79 9.30 -24.80
N SER A 110 14.06 8.48 -25.82
CA SER A 110 14.22 8.92 -27.19
C SER A 110 12.95 8.80 -28.05
N SER A 111 12.08 7.79 -27.78
CA SER A 111 10.89 7.50 -28.59
C SER A 111 9.57 7.62 -27.83
N GLY A 112 9.60 7.63 -26.50
CA GLY A 112 8.40 7.55 -25.70
C GLY A 112 7.91 6.11 -25.52
N TRP A 113 6.60 5.88 -25.49
CA TRP A 113 5.98 4.57 -25.27
C TRP A 113 5.86 3.77 -26.55
N ASP A 114 6.29 2.52 -26.50
CA ASP A 114 5.99 1.54 -27.55
C ASP A 114 4.50 1.14 -27.53
N ALA A 115 4.05 0.46 -28.59
CA ALA A 115 2.74 -0.16 -28.58
C ALA A 115 2.66 -1.23 -27.48
N PRO A 116 1.64 -1.19 -26.59
CA PRO A 116 1.47 -2.22 -25.56
C PRO A 116 1.22 -3.60 -26.20
N SER A 117 1.65 -4.66 -25.49
CA SER A 117 1.42 -6.04 -25.90
C SER A 117 0.74 -6.85 -24.80
N LEU A 118 -0.37 -7.53 -25.11
CA LEU A 118 -0.94 -8.61 -24.33
C LEU A 118 -0.31 -9.91 -24.85
N GLN A 119 0.39 -10.61 -23.98
CA GLN A 119 1.19 -11.77 -24.34
C GLN A 119 1.12 -12.87 -23.29
N PRO A 120 1.57 -14.11 -23.57
CA PRO A 120 1.66 -15.16 -22.57
C PRO A 120 2.46 -14.71 -21.34
N TYR A 121 1.96 -15.04 -20.13
CA TYR A 121 2.67 -14.78 -18.90
C TYR A 121 3.99 -15.54 -18.85
N GLY A 122 5.08 -14.84 -18.57
CA GLY A 122 6.42 -15.42 -18.54
C GLY A 122 7.44 -14.53 -17.82
N PRO A 123 8.72 -14.90 -17.85
CA PRO A 123 9.80 -14.13 -17.23
C PRO A 123 10.01 -12.77 -17.92
N LEU A 124 10.49 -11.80 -17.14
CA LEU A 124 11.00 -10.54 -17.66
C LEU A 124 12.50 -10.69 -18.00
N SER A 125 12.91 -10.24 -19.19
CA SER A 125 14.32 -10.19 -19.56
C SER A 125 14.89 -8.81 -19.18
N LEU A 126 15.81 -8.80 -18.20
CA LEU A 126 16.50 -7.60 -17.71
C LEU A 126 18.00 -7.84 -17.71
N MET A 127 18.76 -6.80 -18.09
CA MET A 127 20.20 -6.84 -17.90
C MET A 127 20.55 -6.78 -16.41
N PRO A 128 21.61 -7.46 -15.93
CA PRO A 128 22.02 -7.40 -14.53
C PRO A 128 22.32 -5.99 -14.02
N THR A 129 22.64 -5.06 -14.92
CA THR A 129 22.88 -3.63 -14.60
C THR A 129 21.60 -2.79 -14.59
N ALA A 130 20.41 -3.41 -14.75
CA ALA A 130 19.15 -2.67 -14.73
C ALA A 130 18.95 -1.92 -13.40
N SER A 131 18.65 -0.63 -13.48
CA SER A 131 18.58 0.30 -12.34
C SER A 131 17.64 -0.20 -11.22
N VAL A 132 16.54 -0.86 -11.57
CA VAL A 132 15.59 -1.40 -10.59
C VAL A 132 16.22 -2.42 -9.64
N LEU A 133 17.18 -3.21 -10.11
CA LEU A 133 17.84 -4.27 -9.32
C LEU A 133 18.78 -3.71 -8.25
N HIS A 134 19.19 -2.44 -8.36
CA HIS A 134 20.17 -1.81 -7.49
C HIS A 134 19.60 -0.68 -6.63
N TYR A 135 18.59 0.04 -7.14
CA TYR A 135 18.12 1.30 -6.53
C TYR A 135 16.63 1.30 -6.20
N ALA A 136 15.95 0.15 -6.28
CA ALA A 136 14.51 0.03 -6.05
C ALA A 136 13.69 1.05 -6.83
N THR A 137 14.12 1.37 -8.07
CA THR A 137 13.45 2.31 -8.97
C THR A 137 12.23 1.67 -9.60
N GLU A 138 11.25 1.35 -8.75
CA GLU A 138 9.99 0.73 -9.11
C GLU A 138 8.81 1.33 -8.35
N CYS A 139 7.65 1.27 -8.97
CA CYS A 139 6.37 1.54 -8.32
C CYS A 139 5.32 0.55 -8.80
N PHE A 140 4.30 0.33 -8.00
CA PHE A 140 3.27 -0.62 -8.32
C PHE A 140 1.90 -0.21 -7.79
N GLU A 141 0.88 -0.89 -8.29
CA GLU A 141 -0.48 -0.80 -7.77
C GLU A 141 -1.01 -2.17 -7.32
N GLY A 142 -2.10 -2.12 -6.57
CA GLY A 142 -2.81 -3.31 -6.15
C GLY A 142 -4.30 -3.06 -6.13
N MET A 143 -5.02 -3.83 -6.93
CA MET A 143 -6.49 -3.83 -6.96
C MET A 143 -7.00 -5.25 -7.18
N LYS A 144 -8.30 -5.45 -7.18
CA LYS A 144 -8.90 -6.77 -7.35
C LYS A 144 -9.93 -6.75 -8.48
N LEU A 145 -9.92 -7.82 -9.28
CA LEU A 145 -11.00 -8.16 -10.19
C LEU A 145 -11.93 -9.12 -9.45
N TYR A 146 -13.19 -8.78 -9.32
CA TYR A 146 -14.20 -9.58 -8.62
C TYR A 146 -15.17 -10.25 -9.60
N ARG A 147 -15.56 -11.51 -9.31
CA ARG A 147 -16.78 -12.09 -9.83
C ARG A 147 -17.94 -11.70 -8.90
N GLY A 148 -18.83 -10.85 -9.38
CA GLY A 148 -20.00 -10.43 -8.63
C GLY A 148 -21.03 -11.53 -8.43
N PHE A 149 -21.93 -11.33 -7.46
CA PHE A 149 -23.08 -12.22 -7.24
C PHE A 149 -24.13 -12.11 -8.36
N ASP A 150 -24.07 -11.05 -9.17
CA ASP A 150 -24.82 -10.88 -10.40
C ASP A 150 -24.14 -11.55 -11.62
N GLY A 151 -23.08 -12.30 -11.40
CA GLY A 151 -22.32 -13.01 -12.42
C GLY A 151 -21.38 -12.14 -13.27
N ARG A 152 -21.30 -10.82 -13.03
CA ARG A 152 -20.47 -9.89 -13.81
C ARG A 152 -19.09 -9.71 -13.20
N LEU A 153 -18.09 -9.48 -14.05
CA LEU A 153 -16.75 -9.07 -13.63
C LEU A 153 -16.73 -7.56 -13.31
N ARG A 154 -16.00 -7.18 -12.26
CA ARG A 154 -15.88 -5.76 -11.88
C ARG A 154 -14.62 -5.40 -11.14
N LEU A 155 -14.21 -4.15 -11.28
CA LEU A 155 -13.18 -3.49 -10.48
C LEU A 155 -13.85 -2.52 -9.49
N PHE A 156 -13.13 -2.22 -8.41
CA PHE A 156 -13.59 -1.25 -7.41
C PHE A 156 -12.76 0.04 -7.50
N ARG A 157 -13.37 1.15 -7.92
CA ARG A 157 -12.77 2.51 -8.04
C ARG A 157 -11.41 2.53 -8.78
N PRO A 158 -11.22 1.83 -9.90
CA PRO A 158 -9.89 1.61 -10.51
C PRO A 158 -9.20 2.91 -10.95
N ARG A 159 -9.95 3.97 -11.26
CA ARG A 159 -9.40 5.27 -11.63
C ARG A 159 -8.52 5.87 -10.53
N LEU A 160 -8.87 5.66 -9.24
CA LEU A 160 -8.07 6.14 -8.12
C LEU A 160 -6.71 5.43 -8.06
N ASN A 161 -6.67 4.12 -8.33
CA ASN A 161 -5.42 3.38 -8.43
C ASN A 161 -4.55 3.87 -9.58
N CYS A 162 -5.12 4.06 -10.79
CA CYS A 162 -4.37 4.56 -11.94
C CYS A 162 -3.78 5.97 -11.68
N ASN A 163 -4.55 6.87 -11.08
CA ASN A 163 -4.07 8.20 -10.69
C ASN A 163 -2.95 8.11 -9.65
N ARG A 164 -3.08 7.22 -8.65
CA ARG A 164 -2.06 7.04 -7.61
C ARG A 164 -0.78 6.42 -8.18
N MET A 165 -0.89 5.52 -9.16
CA MET A 165 0.29 5.01 -9.87
C MET A 165 1.05 6.13 -10.57
N LEU A 166 0.36 7.09 -11.21
CA LEU A 166 1.01 8.27 -11.80
C LEU A 166 1.73 9.12 -10.74
N VAL A 167 1.14 9.31 -9.56
CA VAL A 167 1.82 9.99 -8.44
C VAL A 167 3.09 9.25 -8.04
N SER A 168 3.04 7.92 -7.99
CA SER A 168 4.19 7.08 -7.61
C SER A 168 5.30 7.10 -8.67
N THR A 169 4.96 7.01 -9.96
CA THR A 169 5.95 7.10 -11.06
C THR A 169 6.68 8.44 -11.04
N ASN A 170 5.94 9.54 -10.89
CA ASN A 170 6.52 10.88 -10.83
C ASN A 170 7.46 11.04 -9.64
N ARG A 171 7.15 10.41 -8.48
CA ARG A 171 8.00 10.50 -7.27
C ARG A 171 9.40 9.93 -7.46
N ILE A 172 9.55 8.92 -8.31
CA ILE A 172 10.82 8.22 -8.56
C ILE A 172 11.33 8.43 -9.98
N ALA A 173 10.89 9.51 -10.63
CA ALA A 173 11.33 9.94 -11.95
C ALA A 173 11.15 8.91 -13.09
N LEU A 174 10.21 7.97 -12.94
CA LEU A 174 9.74 7.11 -14.02
C LEU A 174 8.84 7.89 -15.00
N PRO A 175 8.63 7.39 -16.24
CA PRO A 175 7.85 8.11 -17.24
C PRO A 175 6.37 8.27 -16.83
N ALA A 176 5.82 9.43 -17.09
CA ALA A 176 4.40 9.69 -16.94
C ALA A 176 3.57 8.96 -18.02
N PHE A 177 2.30 8.81 -17.76
CA PHE A 177 1.30 8.25 -18.66
C PHE A 177 -0.09 8.82 -18.35
N ALA A 178 -1.01 8.77 -19.29
CA ALA A 178 -2.39 9.13 -19.04
C ALA A 178 -3.10 8.00 -18.25
N PRO A 179 -3.60 8.25 -17.01
CA PRO A 179 -4.25 7.21 -16.19
C PRO A 179 -5.39 6.47 -16.87
N PRO A 180 -6.21 7.07 -17.75
CA PRO A 180 -7.21 6.35 -18.53
C PRO A 180 -6.62 5.27 -19.44
N GLU A 181 -5.43 5.46 -19.99
CA GLU A 181 -4.79 4.46 -20.86
C GLU A 181 -4.34 3.24 -20.05
N LEU A 182 -3.76 3.45 -18.86
CA LEU A 182 -3.47 2.36 -17.94
C LEU A 182 -4.74 1.58 -17.56
N LEU A 183 -5.86 2.28 -17.32
CA LEU A 183 -7.13 1.63 -16.99
C LEU A 183 -7.63 0.76 -18.16
N LYS A 184 -7.56 1.25 -19.41
CA LYS A 184 -7.94 0.47 -20.59
C LYS A 184 -7.11 -0.81 -20.71
N LEU A 185 -5.80 -0.75 -20.47
CA LEU A 185 -4.93 -1.92 -20.49
C LEU A 185 -5.30 -2.92 -19.38
N ILE A 186 -5.58 -2.46 -18.17
CA ILE A 186 -6.05 -3.32 -17.07
C ILE A 186 -7.36 -4.00 -17.45
N VAL A 187 -8.31 -3.26 -18.02
CA VAL A 187 -9.61 -3.78 -18.46
C VAL A 187 -9.43 -4.85 -19.55
N ALA A 188 -8.57 -4.61 -20.55
CA ALA A 188 -8.30 -5.57 -21.62
C ALA A 188 -7.77 -6.91 -21.08
N LEU A 189 -6.81 -6.87 -20.14
CA LEU A 189 -6.30 -8.11 -19.52
C LEU A 189 -7.37 -8.82 -18.68
N CYS A 190 -8.17 -8.05 -17.94
CA CYS A 190 -9.27 -8.59 -17.12
C CYS A 190 -10.40 -9.18 -17.99
N ALA A 191 -10.74 -8.56 -19.12
CA ALA A 191 -11.74 -9.06 -20.06
C ALA A 191 -11.31 -10.39 -20.70
N ARG A 192 -10.01 -10.52 -21.01
CA ARG A 192 -9.43 -11.71 -21.61
C ARG A 192 -9.31 -12.89 -20.64
N ASP A 193 -8.68 -12.71 -19.50
CA ASP A 193 -8.37 -13.81 -18.58
C ASP A 193 -9.47 -14.04 -17.51
N GLY A 194 -10.21 -12.98 -17.17
CA GLY A 194 -11.20 -13.01 -16.11
C GLY A 194 -12.29 -14.09 -16.26
N PRO A 195 -12.89 -14.30 -17.43
CA PRO A 195 -13.95 -15.28 -17.63
C PRO A 195 -13.54 -16.70 -17.27
N LYS A 196 -12.32 -17.11 -17.67
CA LYS A 196 -11.76 -18.43 -17.36
C LYS A 196 -11.35 -18.56 -15.89
N TRP A 197 -10.63 -17.57 -15.35
CA TRP A 197 -10.01 -17.63 -14.04
C TRP A 197 -10.96 -17.29 -12.88
N LEU A 198 -12.05 -16.59 -13.17
CA LEU A 198 -13.17 -16.31 -12.28
C LEU A 198 -14.49 -16.74 -12.94
N PRO A 199 -14.77 -18.05 -13.07
CA PRO A 199 -15.98 -18.53 -13.71
C PRO A 199 -17.23 -18.09 -12.94
N LYS A 200 -18.40 -18.07 -13.63
CA LYS A 200 -19.67 -17.52 -13.08
C LYS A 200 -20.20 -18.32 -11.88
N ASP A 201 -19.81 -19.57 -11.72
CA ASP A 201 -20.16 -20.45 -10.62
C ASP A 201 -19.35 -20.18 -9.32
N ARG A 202 -18.44 -19.19 -9.36
CA ARG A 202 -17.62 -18.76 -8.20
C ARG A 202 -17.88 -17.32 -7.80
N PRO A 203 -19.12 -16.92 -7.45
CA PRO A 203 -19.43 -15.57 -7.04
C PRO A 203 -18.67 -15.21 -5.75
N GLY A 204 -18.17 -13.96 -5.67
CA GLY A 204 -17.34 -13.49 -4.55
C GLY A 204 -15.86 -13.80 -4.68
N ALA A 205 -15.45 -14.68 -5.60
CA ALA A 205 -14.04 -14.90 -5.92
C ALA A 205 -13.38 -13.67 -6.56
N PHE A 206 -12.06 -13.59 -6.47
CA PHE A 206 -11.32 -12.48 -7.04
C PHE A 206 -9.92 -12.88 -7.52
N LEU A 207 -9.38 -12.11 -8.46
CA LEU A 207 -7.96 -12.09 -8.83
C LEU A 207 -7.32 -10.80 -8.33
N TYR A 208 -6.06 -10.87 -7.92
CA TYR A 208 -5.27 -9.71 -7.56
C TYR A 208 -4.56 -9.15 -8.80
N ILE A 209 -4.77 -7.87 -9.09
CA ILE A 209 -4.19 -7.18 -10.23
C ILE A 209 -2.97 -6.40 -9.76
N ARG A 210 -1.82 -6.59 -10.42
CA ARG A 210 -0.55 -5.95 -10.10
C ARG A 210 0.01 -5.22 -11.32
N PRO A 211 -0.39 -3.98 -11.58
CA PRO A 211 0.36 -3.08 -12.45
C PRO A 211 1.67 -2.70 -11.76
N THR A 212 2.77 -2.76 -12.48
CA THR A 212 4.12 -2.42 -11.98
C THR A 212 4.87 -1.68 -13.06
N MET A 213 5.62 -0.65 -12.68
CA MET A 213 6.56 0.04 -13.56
C MET A 213 7.94 0.02 -12.93
N ILE A 214 8.93 -0.37 -13.72
CA ILE A 214 10.33 -0.50 -13.31
C ILE A 214 11.24 0.31 -14.23
N ALA A 215 12.34 0.83 -13.68
CA ALA A 215 13.44 1.32 -14.48
C ALA A 215 14.22 0.14 -15.04
N SER A 216 14.26 0.00 -16.36
CA SER A 216 14.84 -1.16 -17.06
C SER A 216 16.16 -0.85 -17.77
N ASP A 217 16.59 0.41 -17.80
CA ASP A 217 17.84 0.79 -18.45
C ASP A 217 19.05 0.16 -17.77
N SER A 218 20.01 -0.30 -18.60
CA SER A 218 21.18 -1.04 -18.17
C SER A 218 22.34 -0.12 -17.77
N ALA A 219 22.11 0.73 -16.75
CA ALA A 219 23.07 1.70 -16.25
C ALA A 219 23.17 1.67 -14.73
N LEU A 220 24.41 1.46 -14.20
CA LEU A 220 24.69 1.45 -12.76
C LEU A 220 24.82 2.86 -12.13
N GLY A 221 24.81 3.92 -12.94
CA GLY A 221 24.83 5.28 -12.42
C GLY A 221 23.50 5.65 -11.74
N VAL A 222 23.58 6.36 -10.61
CA VAL A 222 22.38 6.94 -9.97
C VAL A 222 21.92 8.14 -10.79
N GLN A 223 21.01 7.91 -11.71
CA GLN A 223 20.49 8.91 -12.64
C GLN A 223 19.02 8.69 -12.94
N ARG A 224 18.38 9.68 -13.56
CA ARG A 224 17.01 9.52 -14.05
C ARG A 224 16.98 8.38 -15.10
N PRO A 225 16.08 7.40 -14.94
CA PRO A 225 15.98 6.30 -15.90
C PRO A 225 15.68 6.77 -17.33
N ARG A 226 16.35 6.19 -18.31
CA ARG A 226 16.13 6.45 -19.74
C ARG A 226 15.31 5.37 -20.42
N GLU A 227 15.07 4.24 -19.74
CA GLU A 227 14.21 3.17 -20.18
C GLU A 227 13.36 2.69 -19.01
N ALA A 228 12.11 2.36 -19.29
CA ALA A 228 11.19 1.81 -18.30
C ALA A 228 10.33 0.72 -18.93
N LEU A 229 9.86 -0.20 -18.09
CA LEU A 229 8.93 -1.25 -18.46
C LEU A 229 7.70 -1.18 -17.53
N LEU A 230 6.55 -0.94 -18.12
CA LEU A 230 5.25 -1.16 -17.49
C LEU A 230 4.83 -2.60 -17.77
N PHE A 231 4.40 -3.34 -16.74
CA PHE A 231 3.75 -4.62 -16.93
C PHE A 231 2.55 -4.78 -15.98
N ILE A 232 1.58 -5.59 -16.40
CA ILE A 232 0.35 -5.85 -15.65
C ILE A 232 0.13 -7.36 -15.60
N ILE A 233 -0.05 -7.91 -14.41
CA ILE A 233 -0.33 -9.32 -14.17
C ILE A 233 -1.57 -9.50 -13.30
N LEU A 234 -2.24 -10.64 -13.46
CA LEU A 234 -3.32 -11.09 -12.59
C LEU A 234 -2.85 -12.33 -11.83
N CYS A 235 -3.04 -12.35 -10.51
CA CYS A 235 -2.57 -13.42 -9.65
C CYS A 235 -3.70 -13.97 -8.78
N CYS A 236 -3.71 -15.29 -8.57
CA CYS A 236 -4.61 -15.93 -7.63
C CYS A 236 -4.16 -15.64 -6.20
N PHE A 237 -5.11 -15.18 -5.37
CA PHE A 237 -4.91 -14.92 -3.96
C PHE A 237 -5.95 -15.66 -3.13
N PRO A 238 -5.59 -16.16 -1.93
CA PRO A 238 -6.55 -16.80 -1.04
C PRO A 238 -7.61 -15.81 -0.57
N SER A 239 -8.79 -16.31 -0.25
CA SER A 239 -9.84 -15.50 0.38
C SER A 239 -9.35 -14.94 1.71
N LEU A 240 -9.89 -13.80 2.11
CA LEU A 240 -9.53 -13.18 3.38
C LEU A 240 -9.88 -14.10 4.57
N ASP A 241 -11.06 -14.71 4.52
CA ASP A 241 -11.56 -15.56 5.60
C ASP A 241 -10.69 -16.81 5.78
N ALA A 242 -10.11 -17.36 4.69
CA ALA A 242 -9.14 -18.47 4.77
C ALA A 242 -7.82 -18.05 5.46
N ARG A 243 -7.38 -16.81 5.30
CA ARG A 243 -6.15 -16.29 5.95
C ARG A 243 -6.36 -15.99 7.44
N THR A 244 -7.52 -15.43 7.80
CA THR A 244 -7.89 -15.17 9.21
C THR A 244 -8.07 -16.47 9.99
N ALA A 245 -8.72 -17.46 9.38
CA ALA A 245 -8.89 -18.79 9.99
C ALA A 245 -7.53 -19.48 10.23
N ALA A 246 -6.56 -19.30 9.32
CA ALA A 246 -5.21 -19.86 9.48
C ALA A 246 -4.39 -19.16 10.57
N ALA A 247 -4.71 -17.91 10.92
CA ALA A 247 -4.03 -17.13 11.96
C ALA A 247 -4.56 -17.36 13.39
N GLY A 248 -5.73 -18.02 13.55
CA GLY A 248 -6.26 -18.47 14.85
C GLY A 248 -6.73 -17.35 15.80
N GLY A 249 -6.74 -16.07 15.37
CA GLY A 249 -7.13 -14.91 16.16
C GLY A 249 -8.45 -14.30 15.71
N ALA A 250 -9.18 -13.65 16.63
CA ALA A 250 -10.41 -12.91 16.31
C ALA A 250 -10.09 -11.57 15.63
N GLY A 251 -8.99 -10.89 16.02
CA GLY A 251 -8.53 -9.62 15.48
C GLY A 251 -7.02 -9.58 15.26
N MET A 252 -6.55 -8.48 14.67
CA MET A 252 -5.12 -8.23 14.42
C MET A 252 -4.45 -7.76 15.71
N ARG A 253 -3.27 -8.29 16.00
CA ARG A 253 -2.40 -7.86 17.09
C ARG A 253 -1.28 -6.99 16.53
N LEU A 254 -1.17 -5.75 16.99
CA LEU A 254 -0.20 -4.78 16.51
C LEU A 254 0.91 -4.54 17.54
N LEU A 255 2.15 -4.46 17.06
CA LEU A 255 3.29 -3.95 17.79
C LEU A 255 3.56 -2.51 17.35
N ALA A 256 3.47 -1.54 18.25
CA ALA A 256 3.85 -0.16 17.95
C ALA A 256 5.36 -0.09 17.68
N SER A 257 5.76 0.63 16.62
CA SER A 257 7.18 0.74 16.25
C SER A 257 8.00 1.45 17.34
N CYS A 258 9.28 1.04 17.47
CA CYS A 258 10.24 1.71 18.32
C CYS A 258 10.60 3.11 17.79
N ASP A 259 11.15 3.95 18.66
CA ASP A 259 11.47 5.35 18.33
C ASP A 259 12.57 5.47 17.24
N ASP A 260 13.43 4.46 17.09
CA ASP A 260 14.51 4.36 16.10
C ASP A 260 14.06 3.71 14.77
N THR A 261 12.82 3.25 14.69
CA THR A 261 12.30 2.52 13.53
C THR A 261 11.20 3.32 12.84
N VAL A 262 11.60 4.16 11.87
CA VAL A 262 10.71 5.06 11.14
C VAL A 262 10.48 4.55 9.71
N ARG A 263 9.21 4.35 9.32
CA ARG A 263 8.85 3.93 7.97
C ARG A 263 8.77 5.08 6.97
N ALA A 264 8.25 6.23 7.40
CA ALA A 264 8.00 7.39 6.53
C ALA A 264 8.13 8.69 7.32
N TRP A 265 8.54 9.76 6.64
CA TRP A 265 8.80 11.08 7.22
C TRP A 265 8.38 12.19 6.25
N PRO A 266 8.14 13.43 6.72
CA PRO A 266 7.87 14.58 5.87
C PRO A 266 9.02 14.81 4.86
N GLY A 267 8.67 15.03 3.58
CA GLY A 267 9.66 15.11 2.50
C GLY A 267 10.16 13.77 1.95
N GLY A 268 9.86 12.65 2.64
CA GLY A 268 10.10 11.29 2.16
C GLY A 268 9.15 10.87 1.03
N PHE A 269 8.84 9.58 0.97
CA PHE A 269 8.02 8.99 -0.09
C PHE A 269 6.90 8.08 0.43
N GLY A 270 6.49 8.24 1.71
CA GLY A 270 5.42 7.45 2.33
C GLY A 270 4.07 7.52 1.59
N TYR A 271 3.79 8.63 0.91
CA TYR A 271 2.57 8.85 0.12
C TYR A 271 2.58 8.16 -1.26
N ALA A 272 3.74 7.72 -1.73
CA ALA A 272 3.92 7.05 -3.02
C ALA A 272 4.00 5.52 -2.85
N LYS A 273 3.42 4.77 -3.78
CA LYS A 273 3.43 3.30 -3.72
C LYS A 273 4.66 2.75 -4.46
N VAL A 274 5.84 2.95 -3.85
CA VAL A 274 7.16 2.59 -4.39
C VAL A 274 7.78 1.44 -3.62
N GLY A 275 8.57 0.59 -4.29
CA GLY A 275 9.21 -0.59 -3.70
C GLY A 275 10.08 -0.27 -2.49
N ALA A 276 10.78 0.86 -2.52
CA ALA A 276 11.64 1.34 -1.43
C ALA A 276 10.94 1.50 -0.06
N ASN A 277 9.61 1.64 -0.01
CA ASN A 277 8.86 1.67 1.26
C ASN A 277 8.75 0.28 1.93
N TYR A 278 8.95 -0.81 1.20
CA TYR A 278 8.60 -2.16 1.67
C TYR A 278 9.81 -2.93 2.18
N GLY A 279 10.94 -2.90 1.47
CA GLY A 279 12.16 -3.60 1.87
C GLY A 279 12.58 -3.28 3.31
N PRO A 280 12.75 -2.00 3.68
CA PRO A 280 13.16 -1.62 5.05
C PRO A 280 12.18 -2.04 6.15
N SER A 281 10.91 -2.27 5.82
CA SER A 281 9.90 -2.68 6.81
C SER A 281 9.97 -4.17 7.20
N LEU A 282 10.70 -5.00 6.45
CA LEU A 282 10.68 -6.45 6.62
C LEU A 282 11.34 -6.92 7.92
N VAL A 283 12.38 -6.24 8.39
CA VAL A 283 13.07 -6.59 9.65
C VAL A 283 12.11 -6.40 10.82
N ALA A 284 11.60 -5.19 11.01
CA ALA A 284 10.65 -4.88 12.08
C ALA A 284 9.39 -5.76 12.01
N GLN A 285 8.90 -6.06 10.80
CA GLN A 285 7.79 -6.99 10.60
C GLN A 285 8.12 -8.42 11.02
N GLY A 286 9.35 -8.89 10.77
CA GLY A 286 9.83 -10.19 11.21
C GLY A 286 9.92 -10.28 12.74
N GLU A 287 10.47 -9.26 13.37
CA GLU A 287 10.56 -9.13 14.85
C GLU A 287 9.19 -9.12 15.51
N ALA A 288 8.25 -8.33 14.98
CA ALA A 288 6.88 -8.32 15.48
C ALA A 288 6.24 -9.71 15.44
N ARG A 289 6.42 -10.44 14.33
CA ARG A 289 5.90 -11.81 14.20
C ARG A 289 6.56 -12.78 15.17
N ALA A 290 7.86 -12.68 15.39
CA ALA A 290 8.58 -13.51 16.37
C ALA A 290 8.06 -13.28 17.80
N LEU A 291 7.57 -12.08 18.10
CA LEU A 291 6.93 -11.71 19.36
C LEU A 291 5.42 -12.03 19.41
N GLY A 292 4.86 -12.62 18.34
CA GLY A 292 3.45 -13.02 18.29
C GLY A 292 2.48 -11.90 17.89
N TYR A 293 2.98 -10.84 17.24
CA TYR A 293 2.15 -9.79 16.64
C TYR A 293 2.02 -9.97 15.12
N ASP A 294 0.91 -9.55 14.54
CA ASP A 294 0.64 -9.72 13.12
C ASP A 294 1.30 -8.64 12.26
N GLN A 295 1.35 -7.41 12.77
CA GLN A 295 1.83 -6.23 12.06
C GLN A 295 2.46 -5.20 13.00
N ILE A 296 3.25 -4.28 12.42
CA ILE A 296 3.71 -3.06 13.09
C ILE A 296 2.66 -1.97 12.95
N LEU A 297 2.35 -1.26 14.04
CA LEU A 297 1.71 0.05 14.01
C LEU A 297 2.82 1.11 13.93
N TRP A 298 2.98 1.71 12.75
CA TRP A 298 4.04 2.68 12.48
C TRP A 298 3.75 4.01 13.17
N LEU A 299 4.69 4.46 13.96
CA LEU A 299 4.67 5.73 14.67
C LEU A 299 5.66 6.72 14.06
N PHE A 300 5.42 8.02 14.27
CA PHE A 300 6.33 9.07 13.82
C PHE A 300 6.39 10.23 14.82
N GLY A 301 7.62 10.71 15.08
CA GLY A 301 7.91 11.86 15.92
C GLY A 301 7.84 11.60 17.42
N GLU A 302 8.27 12.58 18.22
CA GLU A 302 8.41 12.49 19.68
C GLU A 302 7.11 12.14 20.40
N ARG A 303 5.98 12.55 19.85
CA ARG A 303 4.66 12.23 20.38
C ARG A 303 4.12 10.87 19.94
N CYS A 304 4.92 10.04 19.28
CA CYS A 304 4.47 8.73 18.81
C CYS A 304 3.19 8.82 17.96
N GLY A 305 3.15 9.77 17.02
CA GLY A 305 2.03 10.00 16.12
C GLY A 305 1.71 8.78 15.28
N VAL A 306 0.46 8.34 15.28
CA VAL A 306 0.02 7.14 14.56
C VAL A 306 -0.08 7.42 13.07
N THR A 307 0.50 6.55 12.24
CA THR A 307 0.50 6.68 10.78
C THR A 307 -0.24 5.55 10.08
N GLU A 308 0.35 4.37 9.97
CA GLU A 308 -0.20 3.21 9.27
C GLU A 308 0.06 1.92 10.06
N ALA A 309 -0.79 0.91 9.84
CA ALA A 309 -0.60 -0.46 10.34
C ALA A 309 -0.04 -1.35 9.22
N GLY A 310 1.25 -1.72 9.29
CA GLY A 310 1.92 -2.45 8.22
C GLY A 310 1.86 -1.68 6.90
N ALA A 311 1.17 -2.22 5.90
CA ALA A 311 0.94 -1.59 4.59
C ALA A 311 -0.52 -1.13 4.42
N SER A 312 -1.20 -0.78 5.51
CA SER A 312 -2.62 -0.42 5.56
C SER A 312 -2.83 0.87 6.35
N ASN A 313 -3.78 1.70 5.95
CA ASN A 313 -4.18 2.85 6.74
C ASN A 313 -4.85 2.40 8.04
N PHE A 314 -4.71 3.17 9.10
CA PHE A 314 -5.21 2.85 10.42
C PHE A 314 -6.32 3.80 10.86
N PHE A 315 -7.33 3.27 11.54
CA PHE A 315 -8.48 3.97 12.06
C PHE A 315 -8.75 3.59 13.50
N VAL A 316 -9.24 4.56 14.27
CA VAL A 316 -9.82 4.34 15.60
C VAL A 316 -11.22 4.90 15.66
N VAL A 317 -12.11 4.23 16.41
CA VAL A 317 -13.39 4.78 16.83
C VAL A 317 -13.34 4.94 18.32
N TRP A 318 -13.62 6.13 18.82
CA TRP A 318 -13.63 6.45 20.23
C TRP A 318 -14.72 7.46 20.60
N ARG A 319 -14.97 7.60 21.90
CA ARG A 319 -15.78 8.69 22.43
C ARG A 319 -14.87 9.83 22.87
N THR A 320 -15.23 11.05 22.50
CA THR A 320 -14.59 12.24 23.12
C THR A 320 -14.94 12.31 24.60
N PRO A 321 -14.22 13.11 25.42
CA PRO A 321 -14.63 13.35 26.82
C PRO A 321 -16.06 13.86 26.97
N GLY A 322 -16.60 14.56 25.96
CA GLY A 322 -18.00 15.00 25.89
C GLY A 322 -18.99 13.93 25.38
N GLY A 323 -18.55 12.67 25.19
CA GLY A 323 -19.39 11.54 24.77
C GLY A 323 -19.67 11.42 23.28
N LYS A 324 -19.21 12.34 22.42
CA LYS A 324 -19.39 12.28 20.97
C LYS A 324 -18.52 11.16 20.37
N VAL A 325 -19.10 10.32 19.51
CA VAL A 325 -18.38 9.25 18.81
C VAL A 325 -17.65 9.83 17.61
N GLN A 326 -16.38 9.49 17.44
CA GLN A 326 -15.53 9.90 16.33
C GLN A 326 -14.87 8.71 15.65
N LEU A 327 -14.85 8.71 14.31
CA LEU A 327 -13.98 7.87 13.48
C LEU A 327 -12.77 8.71 13.07
N VAL A 328 -11.60 8.36 13.59
CA VAL A 328 -10.39 9.15 13.41
C VAL A 328 -9.33 8.38 12.61
N THR A 329 -8.67 9.06 11.69
CA THR A 329 -7.51 8.54 10.94
C THR A 329 -6.50 9.66 10.66
N ALA A 330 -5.24 9.28 10.43
CA ALA A 330 -4.18 10.22 10.10
C ALA A 330 -4.49 10.99 8.79
N PRO A 331 -4.12 12.30 8.72
CA PRO A 331 -4.35 13.14 7.55
C PRO A 331 -3.32 12.87 6.45
N LEU A 332 -3.56 13.41 5.24
CA LEU A 332 -2.68 13.24 4.08
C LEU A 332 -1.70 14.41 3.86
N ASP A 333 -1.81 15.46 4.62
CA ASP A 333 -1.10 16.74 4.43
C ASP A 333 0.43 16.63 4.52
N GLU A 334 0.96 15.81 5.42
CA GLU A 334 2.40 15.60 5.59
C GLU A 334 3.01 14.60 4.59
N ARG A 335 2.19 13.95 3.78
CA ARG A 335 2.62 12.95 2.79
C ARG A 335 3.41 11.78 3.38
N ILE A 336 3.13 11.41 4.63
CA ILE A 336 3.78 10.27 5.31
C ILE A 336 2.98 8.98 5.23
N ILE A 337 1.70 9.05 4.89
CA ILE A 337 0.83 7.89 4.70
C ILE A 337 0.35 7.79 3.25
N LEU A 338 0.02 6.56 2.84
CA LEU A 338 -0.55 6.32 1.51
C LEU A 338 -2.00 6.79 1.45
N ASP A 339 -2.38 7.50 0.37
CA ASP A 339 -3.77 7.81 0.05
C ASP A 339 -4.50 6.54 -0.41
N GLY A 340 -4.99 5.77 0.57
CA GLY A 340 -5.62 4.48 0.34
C GLY A 340 -6.98 4.59 -0.37
N VAL A 341 -7.20 3.82 -1.44
CA VAL A 341 -8.51 3.77 -2.11
C VAL A 341 -9.59 3.27 -1.15
N THR A 342 -9.27 2.26 -0.34
CA THR A 342 -10.20 1.76 0.68
C THR A 342 -10.37 2.78 1.82
N ARG A 343 -9.30 3.49 2.23
CA ARG A 343 -9.38 4.59 3.20
C ARG A 343 -10.38 5.66 2.74
N ARG A 344 -10.24 6.17 1.54
CA ARG A 344 -11.18 7.14 0.95
C ARG A 344 -12.62 6.61 0.96
N SER A 345 -12.78 5.34 0.61
CA SER A 345 -14.11 4.73 0.54
C SER A 345 -14.75 4.58 1.93
N VAL A 346 -13.97 4.24 2.96
CA VAL A 346 -14.42 4.23 4.36
C VAL A 346 -14.89 5.62 4.78
N LEU A 347 -14.06 6.65 4.54
CA LEU A 347 -14.39 8.03 4.91
C LEU A 347 -15.65 8.55 4.19
N GLU A 348 -15.77 8.30 2.89
CA GLU A 348 -16.92 8.73 2.09
C GLU A 348 -18.21 8.03 2.56
N LEU A 349 -18.19 6.69 2.77
CA LEU A 349 -19.36 5.94 3.26
C LEU A 349 -19.74 6.32 4.70
N ALA A 350 -18.75 6.53 5.57
CA ALA A 350 -19.01 6.94 6.95
C ALA A 350 -19.66 8.33 6.98
N ARG A 351 -19.18 9.28 6.19
CA ARG A 351 -19.80 10.61 6.06
C ARG A 351 -21.23 10.54 5.48
N GLU A 352 -21.40 9.71 4.45
CA GLU A 352 -22.71 9.57 3.80
C GLU A 352 -23.75 8.90 4.70
N ARG A 353 -23.37 7.84 5.44
CA ARG A 353 -24.31 6.91 6.07
C ARG A 353 -24.32 6.93 7.60
N LEU A 354 -23.27 7.47 8.25
CA LEU A 354 -23.16 7.47 9.71
C LEU A 354 -23.18 8.86 10.34
N GLU A 355 -22.69 9.91 9.68
CA GLU A 355 -22.71 11.27 10.27
C GLU A 355 -24.13 11.85 10.44
N LYS A 356 -25.03 11.55 9.51
CA LYS A 356 -26.35 12.21 9.43
C LYS A 356 -27.45 11.57 10.28
N GLY A 357 -27.18 10.48 10.98
CA GLY A 357 -28.26 9.84 11.76
C GLY A 357 -27.97 8.44 12.27
N GLY A 358 -26.75 7.94 12.06
CA GLY A 358 -26.41 6.57 12.41
C GLY A 358 -26.98 5.53 11.43
N CYS A 359 -26.84 4.26 11.74
CA CYS A 359 -27.36 3.15 10.94
C CYS A 359 -27.85 2.04 11.85
N GLY A 360 -29.14 1.73 11.83
CA GLY A 360 -29.74 0.79 12.79
C GLY A 360 -29.53 1.28 14.22
N ASP A 361 -28.96 0.41 15.07
CA ASP A 361 -28.67 0.73 16.47
C ASP A 361 -27.34 1.48 16.67
N LEU A 362 -26.59 1.77 15.58
CA LEU A 362 -25.34 2.51 15.67
C LEU A 362 -25.56 4.00 15.89
N ALA A 363 -24.91 4.54 16.91
CA ALA A 363 -24.91 5.98 17.13
C ALA A 363 -24.25 6.71 15.93
N PRO A 364 -24.71 7.94 15.61
CA PRO A 364 -24.00 8.80 14.66
C PRO A 364 -22.57 9.01 15.10
N LEU A 365 -21.64 9.08 14.12
CA LEU A 365 -20.25 9.39 14.38
C LEU A 365 -19.76 10.56 13.53
N GLU A 366 -18.80 11.30 14.05
CA GLU A 366 -18.09 12.34 13.32
C GLU A 366 -16.86 11.75 12.65
N VAL A 367 -16.66 12.02 11.35
CA VAL A 367 -15.48 11.58 10.60
C VAL A 367 -14.38 12.64 10.68
N VAL A 368 -13.25 12.30 11.28
CA VAL A 368 -12.16 13.22 11.58
C VAL A 368 -10.85 12.75 10.94
N GLU A 369 -10.28 13.59 10.08
CA GLU A 369 -8.93 13.39 9.55
C GLU A 369 -8.00 14.35 10.27
N ARG A 370 -7.23 13.85 11.25
CA ARG A 370 -6.28 14.63 12.04
C ARG A 370 -5.13 13.77 12.54
N LYS A 371 -4.06 14.41 12.95
CA LYS A 371 -3.00 13.75 13.71
C LYS A 371 -3.56 13.32 15.06
N PHE A 372 -3.16 12.14 15.50
CA PHE A 372 -3.39 11.60 16.82
C PHE A 372 -2.22 10.68 17.19
N ASP A 373 -2.04 10.43 18.45
CA ASP A 373 -0.87 9.72 18.96
C ASP A 373 -1.24 8.53 19.86
N MET A 374 -0.24 7.74 20.21
CA MET A 374 -0.44 6.58 21.06
C MET A 374 -0.87 6.93 22.49
N PHE A 375 -0.54 8.13 22.98
CA PHE A 375 -0.95 8.56 24.32
C PHE A 375 -2.45 8.88 24.36
N GLU A 376 -3.01 9.44 23.27
CA GLU A 376 -4.47 9.61 23.13
C GLU A 376 -5.19 8.25 23.10
N ILE A 377 -4.62 7.24 22.43
CA ILE A 377 -5.18 5.88 22.42
C ILE A 377 -5.10 5.25 23.82
N GLU A 378 -3.96 5.34 24.48
CA GLU A 378 -3.76 4.82 25.84
C GLU A 378 -4.72 5.46 26.83
N GLU A 379 -4.92 6.78 26.74
CA GLU A 379 -5.87 7.50 27.56
C GLU A 379 -7.32 7.04 27.28
N ALA A 380 -7.70 6.91 26.01
CA ALA A 380 -9.02 6.43 25.62
C ALA A 380 -9.29 5.00 26.13
N VAL A 381 -8.28 4.12 26.11
CA VAL A 381 -8.37 2.77 26.72
C VAL A 381 -8.57 2.87 28.23
N ARG A 382 -7.73 3.65 28.92
CA ARG A 382 -7.79 3.82 30.39
C ARG A 382 -9.15 4.35 30.87
N GLU A 383 -9.77 5.25 30.10
CA GLU A 383 -11.05 5.86 30.43
C GLU A 383 -12.25 5.09 29.86
N GLY A 384 -12.04 3.96 29.19
CA GLY A 384 -13.12 3.17 28.59
C GLY A 384 -13.82 3.88 27.42
N ARG A 385 -13.15 4.83 26.78
CA ARG A 385 -13.67 5.60 25.63
C ARG A 385 -13.31 5.00 24.27
N LEU A 386 -12.29 4.14 24.18
CA LEU A 386 -11.97 3.43 22.95
C LEU A 386 -13.10 2.46 22.61
N VAL A 387 -13.66 2.56 21.42
CA VAL A 387 -14.78 1.71 20.95
C VAL A 387 -14.25 0.56 20.09
N GLU A 388 -13.40 0.87 19.10
CA GLU A 388 -12.76 -0.11 18.21
C GLU A 388 -11.57 0.51 17.49
N ALA A 389 -10.74 -0.33 16.88
CA ALA A 389 -9.71 0.07 15.92
C ALA A 389 -9.62 -0.94 14.77
N PHE A 390 -9.23 -0.48 13.59
CA PHE A 390 -9.08 -1.34 12.44
C PHE A 390 -8.09 -0.80 11.41
N ALA A 391 -7.47 -1.71 10.68
CA ALA A 391 -6.60 -1.41 9.55
C ALA A 391 -7.38 -1.56 8.23
N VAL A 392 -7.05 -0.74 7.23
CA VAL A 392 -7.78 -0.64 5.97
C VAL A 392 -6.83 -0.71 4.78
N GLY A 393 -7.02 -1.69 3.90
CA GLY A 393 -6.21 -1.87 2.70
C GLY A 393 -6.84 -2.79 1.67
N THR A 394 -6.31 -2.82 0.45
CA THR A 394 -6.86 -3.64 -0.65
C THR A 394 -6.79 -5.15 -0.33
N ALA A 395 -5.75 -5.59 0.38
CA ALA A 395 -5.57 -7.01 0.67
C ALA A 395 -6.63 -7.54 1.64
N PHE A 396 -6.93 -6.80 2.70
CA PHE A 396 -7.78 -7.24 3.82
C PHE A 396 -9.13 -6.49 3.92
N PHE A 397 -9.37 -5.48 3.07
CA PHE A 397 -10.48 -4.53 3.19
C PHE A 397 -10.44 -3.79 4.53
N ILE A 398 -11.13 -4.32 5.54
CA ILE A 398 -11.12 -3.88 6.92
C ILE A 398 -10.70 -5.10 7.76
N ALA A 399 -9.62 -4.94 8.51
CA ALA A 399 -9.12 -5.91 9.48
C ALA A 399 -9.20 -5.27 10.87
N SER A 400 -10.07 -5.80 11.72
CA SER A 400 -10.23 -5.33 13.10
C SER A 400 -8.97 -5.59 13.92
N VAL A 401 -8.66 -4.71 14.85
CA VAL A 401 -7.53 -4.81 15.77
C VAL A 401 -8.06 -5.18 17.15
N GLU A 402 -7.49 -6.23 17.77
CA GLU A 402 -7.85 -6.66 19.12
C GLU A 402 -6.86 -6.19 20.19
N LEU A 403 -5.62 -5.89 19.77
CA LEU A 403 -4.53 -5.54 20.69
C LEU A 403 -3.51 -4.61 20.03
N ILE A 404 -3.04 -3.63 20.77
CA ILE A 404 -1.88 -2.81 20.42
C ILE A 404 -0.87 -2.89 21.56
N ASN A 405 0.34 -3.40 21.31
CA ASN A 405 1.42 -3.29 22.27
C ASN A 405 2.16 -1.97 22.06
N PHE A 406 2.21 -1.17 23.10
CA PHE A 406 2.93 0.10 23.10
C PHE A 406 3.89 0.15 24.28
N ARG A 407 5.19 0.21 24.01
CA ARG A 407 6.27 0.27 25.01
C ARG A 407 6.16 -0.86 26.06
N GLY A 408 5.87 -2.07 25.60
CA GLY A 408 5.73 -3.26 26.46
C GLY A 408 4.38 -3.38 27.18
N LYS A 409 3.45 -2.44 26.99
CA LYS A 409 2.13 -2.46 27.58
C LYS A 409 1.08 -2.86 26.53
N ASP A 410 0.30 -3.88 26.83
CA ASP A 410 -0.78 -4.35 25.99
C ASP A 410 -2.05 -3.49 26.20
N LEU A 411 -2.46 -2.79 25.14
CA LEU A 411 -3.70 -2.02 25.07
C LEU A 411 -4.74 -2.87 24.36
N LYS A 412 -5.71 -3.40 25.11
CA LYS A 412 -6.81 -4.19 24.56
C LYS A 412 -7.79 -3.27 23.84
N VAL A 413 -8.18 -3.66 22.63
CA VAL A 413 -9.18 -2.96 21.81
C VAL A 413 -10.48 -3.75 21.88
N PRO A 414 -11.63 -3.13 22.16
CA PRO A 414 -12.92 -3.81 22.21
C PRO A 414 -13.30 -4.44 20.86
N MET A 415 -13.83 -5.66 20.91
CA MET A 415 -14.29 -6.46 19.78
C MET A 415 -15.76 -6.83 20.01
N ALA A 416 -16.67 -5.86 19.89
CA ALA A 416 -18.07 -6.00 20.29
C ALA A 416 -18.84 -7.09 19.53
N GLU A 417 -18.41 -7.43 18.31
CA GLU A 417 -19.01 -8.47 17.46
C GLU A 417 -18.22 -9.80 17.49
N GLY A 418 -17.33 -9.97 18.46
CA GLY A 418 -16.50 -11.14 18.63
C GLY A 418 -15.24 -11.14 17.74
N ASP A 419 -15.38 -11.03 16.42
CA ASP A 419 -14.29 -10.97 15.44
C ASP A 419 -14.07 -9.56 14.87
N SER A 420 -14.87 -8.59 15.28
CA SER A 420 -14.79 -7.20 14.81
C SER A 420 -15.44 -6.22 15.77
N GLY A 421 -15.18 -4.94 15.57
CA GLY A 421 -15.98 -3.87 16.11
C GLY A 421 -17.25 -3.68 15.27
N THR A 422 -18.25 -3.01 15.82
CA THR A 422 -19.57 -2.88 15.20
C THR A 422 -19.54 -1.96 13.97
N TYR A 423 -18.84 -0.80 14.04
CA TYR A 423 -18.69 0.11 12.89
C TYR A 423 -17.85 -0.53 11.79
N ALA A 424 -16.75 -1.18 12.13
CA ALA A 424 -15.90 -1.91 11.18
C ALA A 424 -16.70 -2.97 10.42
N LYS A 425 -17.54 -3.75 11.10
CA LYS A 425 -18.41 -4.78 10.51
C LYS A 425 -19.41 -4.20 9.50
N VAL A 426 -20.07 -3.12 9.88
CA VAL A 426 -21.06 -2.46 9.02
C VAL A 426 -20.41 -1.86 7.78
N ILE A 427 -19.32 -1.11 7.93
CA ILE A 427 -18.59 -0.50 6.80
C ILE A 427 -18.00 -1.59 5.89
N LYS A 428 -17.44 -2.66 6.47
CA LYS A 428 -16.93 -3.82 5.72
C LYS A 428 -18.04 -4.47 4.87
N THR A 429 -19.23 -4.58 5.43
CA THR A 429 -20.42 -5.13 4.73
C THR A 429 -20.82 -4.25 3.55
N TRP A 430 -20.88 -2.93 3.71
CA TRP A 430 -21.20 -2.01 2.61
C TRP A 430 -20.17 -2.09 1.49
N LEU A 431 -18.89 -2.05 1.84
CA LEU A 431 -17.81 -2.18 0.85
C LEU A 431 -17.90 -3.50 0.07
N ARG A 432 -18.12 -4.62 0.77
CA ARG A 432 -18.31 -5.94 0.16
C ARG A 432 -19.50 -5.98 -0.79
N ASN A 433 -20.64 -5.40 -0.38
CA ASN A 433 -21.84 -5.36 -1.21
C ASN A 433 -21.62 -4.61 -2.53
N ILE A 434 -20.88 -3.49 -2.49
CA ILE A 434 -20.50 -2.73 -3.68
C ILE A 434 -19.51 -3.53 -4.55
N MET A 435 -18.45 -4.08 -3.94
CA MET A 435 -17.41 -4.84 -4.65
C MET A 435 -17.95 -6.09 -5.31
N TRP A 436 -18.93 -6.76 -4.68
CA TRP A 436 -19.55 -7.98 -5.18
C TRP A 436 -20.84 -7.76 -5.99
N GLY A 437 -21.21 -6.49 -6.22
CA GLY A 437 -22.39 -6.14 -7.02
C GLY A 437 -23.73 -6.51 -6.39
N LYS A 438 -23.77 -6.74 -5.08
CA LYS A 438 -25.00 -6.86 -4.31
C LYS A 438 -25.70 -5.50 -4.14
N GLU A 439 -24.92 -4.44 -4.19
CA GLU A 439 -25.35 -3.05 -4.19
C GLU A 439 -24.86 -2.38 -5.48
N GLN A 440 -25.77 -1.81 -6.27
CA GLN A 440 -25.40 -0.99 -7.43
C GLN A 440 -24.83 0.34 -6.95
N HIS A 441 -23.58 0.62 -7.34
CA HIS A 441 -22.90 1.83 -6.93
C HIS A 441 -21.93 2.30 -8.00
N LYS A 442 -21.74 3.62 -8.15
CA LYS A 442 -20.81 4.24 -9.10
C LYS A 442 -19.34 3.82 -8.94
N TRP A 443 -18.99 3.18 -7.81
CA TRP A 443 -17.65 2.67 -7.54
C TRP A 443 -17.37 1.29 -8.15
N GLY A 444 -18.42 0.56 -8.51
CA GLY A 444 -18.32 -0.72 -9.20
C GLY A 444 -18.15 -0.50 -10.70
N TYR A 445 -16.94 -0.71 -11.21
CA TYR A 445 -16.64 -0.62 -12.64
C TYR A 445 -16.80 -2.00 -13.27
N VAL A 446 -17.89 -2.20 -14.00
CA VAL A 446 -18.18 -3.47 -14.66
C VAL A 446 -17.31 -3.63 -15.91
N ILE A 447 -16.84 -4.86 -16.15
CA ILE A 447 -16.05 -5.23 -17.31
C ILE A 447 -16.89 -6.12 -18.21
N GLU A 448 -16.95 -5.80 -19.51
CA GLU A 448 -17.50 -6.70 -20.52
C GLU A 448 -16.49 -7.82 -20.78
N GLU A 449 -16.99 -9.06 -20.77
CA GLU A 449 -16.19 -10.28 -20.96
C GLU A 449 -15.97 -10.53 -22.45
N GLU A 450 -14.76 -10.93 -22.86
CA GLU A 450 -14.45 -11.37 -24.23
C GLU A 450 -14.80 -12.84 -24.46
#